data_5e9ecdacf2a38847f5603a88e5a9b151
#
_entry.id   5e9ecdacf2a38847f5603a88e5a9b151
#
_cell.length_a   1.000
_cell.length_b   1.000
_cell.length_c   1.000
_cell.angle_alpha   90.00
_cell.angle_beta   90.00
_cell.angle_gamma   90.00
#
_symmetry.space_group_name_H-M   'P 1'
#
loop_
_entity.id
_entity.type
_entity.pdbx_description
1 polymer ?
#
loop_
_entity_poly.entity_id
_entity_poly.type
_entity_poly.pdbx_seq_one_letter_code
_entity_poly.pdbx_strand_id
1 'polypeptide(L)'
;MSYVKIGVAGPVGSGKTALIEALSRKMAKDYSIGVITNDIYTKEDAQFLAKNSVLPVERIIGVETGGCPHTAIREDASMNLEAVDEMMERFPDIELLFIESGGDNLSATFSPELVDATIFVIDVAEGDKIPRKGGPGITRSDLLVINKIDLAPYVGASLEVMERDSKKMRGDRPFQFTNIRGDENVDKVVEWIRKNVLLEGM
;
A
#
# COMPACT_ATOMS: atom_id res chain seq x y z
N MET A 1 -19.36 8.76 10.80
CA MET A 1 -18.09 8.32 11.47
C MET A 1 -16.95 8.78 10.58
N SER A 2 -15.79 9.16 11.14
CA SER A 2 -14.63 9.50 10.32
C SER A 2 -13.96 8.19 9.92
N TYR A 3 -13.76 7.95 8.64
CA TYR A 3 -12.96 6.85 8.11
C TYR A 3 -11.56 7.36 7.75
N VAL A 4 -10.61 6.45 7.68
CA VAL A 4 -9.21 6.75 7.35
C VAL A 4 -8.84 6.08 6.03
N LYS A 5 -8.16 6.84 5.15
CA LYS A 5 -7.70 6.40 3.83
C LYS A 5 -6.19 6.17 3.84
N ILE A 6 -5.75 4.96 3.52
CA ILE A 6 -4.32 4.61 3.41
C ILE A 6 -3.99 4.28 1.96
N GLY A 7 -3.12 5.08 1.37
CA GLY A 7 -2.57 4.81 0.05
C GLY A 7 -1.43 3.79 0.11
N VAL A 8 -1.48 2.78 -0.73
CA VAL A 8 -0.41 1.78 -0.89
C VAL A 8 0.14 1.87 -2.30
N ALA A 9 1.36 2.39 -2.43
CA ALA A 9 2.04 2.59 -3.71
C ALA A 9 3.33 1.76 -3.80
N GLY A 10 3.89 1.68 -4.99
CA GLY A 10 5.16 1.00 -5.25
C GLY A 10 5.21 0.35 -6.62
N PRO A 11 6.39 -0.12 -7.05
CA PRO A 11 6.60 -0.74 -8.34
C PRO A 11 5.74 -1.98 -8.57
N VAL A 12 5.56 -2.33 -9.85
CA VAL A 12 4.88 -3.57 -10.24
C VAL A 12 5.61 -4.77 -9.62
N GLY A 13 4.85 -5.67 -9.02
CA GLY A 13 5.40 -6.88 -8.40
C GLY A 13 6.04 -6.69 -7.02
N SER A 14 6.10 -5.48 -6.46
CA SER A 14 6.68 -5.24 -5.11
C SER A 14 5.90 -5.90 -3.98
N GLY A 15 4.61 -6.21 -4.18
CA GLY A 15 3.76 -6.88 -3.21
C GLY A 15 2.70 -5.99 -2.56
N LYS A 16 2.29 -4.89 -3.22
CA LYS A 16 1.21 -3.99 -2.76
C LYS A 16 -0.08 -4.74 -2.45
N THR A 17 -0.61 -5.45 -3.44
CA THR A 17 -1.85 -6.25 -3.31
C THR A 17 -1.74 -7.28 -2.20
N ALA A 18 -0.60 -7.99 -2.13
CA ALA A 18 -0.35 -8.97 -1.07
C ALA A 18 -0.31 -8.33 0.32
N LEU A 19 0.23 -7.09 0.43
CA LEU A 19 0.24 -6.35 1.68
C LEU A 19 -1.19 -5.98 2.11
N ILE A 20 -1.98 -5.42 1.19
CA ILE A 20 -3.38 -5.04 1.46
C ILE A 20 -4.19 -6.27 1.90
N GLU A 21 -4.01 -7.40 1.22
CA GLU A 21 -4.67 -8.66 1.58
C GLU A 21 -4.27 -9.14 2.99
N ALA A 22 -2.97 -9.13 3.30
CA ALA A 22 -2.46 -9.53 4.60
C ALA A 22 -2.94 -8.60 5.74
N LEU A 23 -2.93 -7.28 5.50
CA LEU A 23 -3.46 -6.28 6.44
C LEU A 23 -4.97 -6.47 6.64
N SER A 24 -5.73 -6.64 5.56
CA SER A 24 -7.18 -6.87 5.64
C SER A 24 -7.49 -8.14 6.45
N ARG A 25 -6.75 -9.22 6.24
CA ARG A 25 -6.91 -10.47 7.00
C ARG A 25 -6.66 -10.29 8.50
N LYS A 26 -5.66 -9.50 8.87
CA LYS A 26 -5.30 -9.26 10.27
C LYS A 26 -6.21 -8.26 10.97
N MET A 27 -6.78 -7.31 10.22
CA MET A 27 -7.50 -6.17 10.79
C MET A 27 -9.03 -6.27 10.64
N ALA A 28 -9.56 -7.11 9.73
CA ALA A 28 -11.01 -7.19 9.46
C ALA A 28 -11.86 -7.67 10.64
N LYS A 29 -11.26 -8.19 11.70
CA LYS A 29 -11.98 -8.53 12.93
C LYS A 29 -12.27 -7.32 13.82
N ASP A 30 -11.44 -6.29 13.69
CA ASP A 30 -11.46 -5.11 14.55
C ASP A 30 -12.00 -3.88 13.80
N TYR A 31 -11.90 -3.86 12.47
CA TYR A 31 -12.28 -2.73 11.61
C TYR A 31 -13.11 -3.16 10.41
N SER A 32 -14.06 -2.33 10.03
CA SER A 32 -14.77 -2.43 8.76
C SER A 32 -13.89 -1.87 7.64
N ILE A 33 -13.50 -2.72 6.68
CA ILE A 33 -12.49 -2.41 5.67
C ILE A 33 -13.10 -2.39 4.27
N GLY A 34 -12.65 -1.41 3.45
CA GLY A 34 -12.86 -1.36 2.01
C GLY A 34 -11.53 -1.25 1.26
N VAL A 35 -11.51 -1.61 -0.02
CA VAL A 35 -10.34 -1.52 -0.89
C VAL A 35 -10.72 -0.89 -2.24
N ILE A 36 -9.94 0.09 -2.68
CA ILE A 36 -9.96 0.60 -4.04
C ILE A 36 -8.63 0.23 -4.68
N THR A 37 -8.66 -0.35 -5.88
CA THR A 37 -7.43 -0.75 -6.57
C THR A 37 -7.38 -0.19 -7.98
N ASN A 38 -6.23 0.38 -8.34
CA ASN A 38 -5.91 0.89 -9.66
C ASN A 38 -5.05 -0.09 -10.48
N ASP A 39 -4.76 -1.28 -9.92
CA ASP A 39 -3.94 -2.33 -10.57
C ASP A 39 -4.81 -3.33 -11.37
N ILE A 40 -6.05 -2.96 -11.65
CA ILE A 40 -7.00 -3.80 -12.35
C ILE A 40 -7.21 -3.28 -13.77
N TYR A 41 -6.89 -4.12 -14.74
CA TYR A 41 -7.15 -3.85 -16.16
C TYR A 41 -8.54 -4.31 -16.62
N THR A 42 -9.18 -5.24 -15.89
CA THR A 42 -10.49 -5.79 -16.24
C THR A 42 -11.33 -6.11 -15.00
N LYS A 43 -12.68 -6.20 -15.22
CA LYS A 43 -13.60 -6.67 -14.15
C LYS A 43 -13.30 -8.10 -13.69
N GLU A 44 -12.64 -8.89 -14.54
CA GLU A 44 -12.26 -10.28 -14.22
C GLU A 44 -11.11 -10.31 -13.21
N ASP A 45 -10.17 -9.36 -13.29
CA ASP A 45 -9.09 -9.21 -12.31
C ASP A 45 -9.64 -8.84 -10.91
N ALA A 46 -10.65 -7.97 -10.86
CA ALA A 46 -11.35 -7.64 -9.62
C ALA A 46 -12.02 -8.88 -9.02
N GLN A 47 -12.66 -9.72 -9.83
CA GLN A 47 -13.29 -10.95 -9.37
C GLN A 47 -12.27 -12.00 -8.92
N PHE A 48 -11.08 -12.04 -9.52
CA PHE A 48 -9.99 -12.92 -9.10
C PHE A 48 -9.43 -12.50 -7.73
N LEU A 49 -9.21 -11.19 -7.54
CA LEU A 49 -8.80 -10.65 -6.25
C LEU A 49 -9.84 -10.94 -5.15
N ALA A 50 -11.11 -10.74 -5.46
CA ALA A 50 -12.20 -11.00 -4.53
C ALA A 50 -12.30 -12.47 -4.11
N LYS A 51 -12.01 -13.42 -4.99
CA LYS A 51 -12.01 -14.87 -4.65
C LYS A 51 -10.90 -15.26 -3.66
N ASN A 52 -9.82 -14.50 -3.62
CA ASN A 52 -8.67 -14.77 -2.74
C ASN A 52 -8.65 -13.86 -1.51
N SER A 53 -9.49 -12.82 -1.48
CA SER A 53 -9.57 -11.87 -0.38
C SER A 53 -10.46 -12.39 0.76
N VAL A 54 -10.14 -11.95 1.98
CA VAL A 54 -11.01 -12.12 3.15
C VAL A 54 -12.19 -11.15 3.16
N LEU A 55 -12.12 -10.11 2.32
CA LEU A 55 -13.18 -9.12 2.19
C LEU A 55 -14.23 -9.59 1.18
N PRO A 56 -15.53 -9.28 1.41
CA PRO A 56 -16.57 -9.45 0.42
C PRO A 56 -16.23 -8.69 -0.88
N VAL A 57 -16.57 -9.27 -2.04
CA VAL A 57 -16.28 -8.66 -3.35
C VAL A 57 -16.84 -7.25 -3.49
N GLU A 58 -17.98 -7.00 -2.86
CA GLU A 58 -18.67 -5.70 -2.90
C GLU A 58 -17.89 -4.58 -2.19
N ARG A 59 -16.92 -4.95 -1.34
CA ARG A 59 -16.02 -4.02 -0.64
C ARG A 59 -14.70 -3.80 -1.37
N ILE A 60 -14.61 -4.25 -2.62
CA ILE A 60 -13.45 -4.04 -3.48
C ILE A 60 -13.93 -3.35 -4.75
N ILE A 61 -13.46 -2.13 -5.01
CA ILE A 61 -13.74 -1.37 -6.23
C ILE A 61 -12.47 -1.29 -7.08
N GLY A 62 -12.57 -1.71 -8.34
CA GLY A 62 -11.53 -1.52 -9.34
C GLY A 62 -11.75 -0.22 -10.10
N VAL A 63 -10.72 0.63 -10.18
CA VAL A 63 -10.72 1.85 -10.99
C VAL A 63 -9.92 1.60 -12.26
N GLU A 64 -10.60 1.68 -13.40
CA GLU A 64 -9.95 1.56 -14.71
C GLU A 64 -9.32 2.91 -15.09
N THR A 65 -8.01 3.03 -14.91
CA THR A 65 -7.28 4.24 -15.29
C THR A 65 -6.89 4.19 -16.75
N GLY A 66 -7.61 4.92 -17.59
CA GLY A 66 -7.50 4.86 -19.06
C GLY A 66 -6.20 5.39 -19.68
N GLY A 67 -5.09 5.47 -18.93
CA GLY A 67 -3.84 6.01 -19.46
C GLY A 67 -2.67 5.84 -18.53
N CYS A 68 -2.38 6.84 -17.71
CA CYS A 68 -1.24 6.82 -16.81
C CYS A 68 -1.69 6.59 -15.36
N PRO A 69 -1.35 5.45 -14.73
CA PRO A 69 -1.75 5.15 -13.35
C PRO A 69 -1.30 6.20 -12.33
N HIS A 70 -0.18 6.89 -12.59
CA HIS A 70 0.33 7.94 -11.69
C HIS A 70 -0.57 9.17 -11.67
N THR A 71 -1.16 9.53 -12.81
CA THR A 71 -2.08 10.66 -12.91
C THR A 71 -3.31 10.41 -12.05
N ALA A 72 -3.85 9.20 -12.07
CA ALA A 72 -5.08 8.84 -11.38
C ALA A 72 -5.00 8.89 -9.84
N ILE A 73 -3.81 8.82 -9.27
CA ILE A 73 -3.63 8.92 -7.82
C ILE A 73 -3.14 10.30 -7.35
N ARG A 74 -2.74 11.18 -8.27
CA ARG A 74 -2.14 12.45 -7.91
C ARG A 74 -2.68 13.66 -8.67
N GLU A 75 -2.41 13.77 -9.99
CA GLU A 75 -2.70 14.97 -10.76
C GLU A 75 -4.19 15.09 -11.11
N ASP A 76 -4.84 13.96 -11.35
CA ASP A 76 -6.29 13.86 -11.56
C ASP A 76 -6.85 12.68 -10.78
N ALA A 77 -7.05 12.88 -9.50
CA ALA A 77 -7.58 11.88 -8.60
C ALA A 77 -9.12 11.74 -8.67
N SER A 78 -9.80 12.40 -9.61
CA SER A 78 -11.27 12.46 -9.67
C SER A 78 -11.92 11.08 -9.68
N MET A 79 -11.43 10.15 -10.52
CA MET A 79 -11.97 8.78 -10.59
C MET A 79 -11.83 8.01 -9.28
N ASN A 80 -10.71 8.20 -8.58
CA ASN A 80 -10.50 7.59 -7.27
C ASN A 80 -11.36 8.23 -6.19
N LEU A 81 -11.56 9.55 -6.23
CA LEU A 81 -12.47 10.26 -5.32
C LEU A 81 -13.92 9.82 -5.53
N GLU A 82 -14.37 9.68 -6.79
CA GLU A 82 -15.69 9.12 -7.10
C GLU A 82 -15.83 7.67 -6.57
N ALA A 83 -14.79 6.84 -6.70
CA ALA A 83 -14.80 5.49 -6.14
C ALA A 83 -14.83 5.48 -4.60
N VAL A 84 -14.18 6.44 -3.95
CA VAL A 84 -14.27 6.64 -2.50
C VAL A 84 -15.70 6.99 -2.10
N ASP A 85 -16.33 7.96 -2.81
CA ASP A 85 -17.70 8.37 -2.54
C ASP A 85 -18.68 7.20 -2.74
N GLU A 86 -18.57 6.47 -3.84
CA GLU A 86 -19.37 5.26 -4.10
C GLU A 86 -19.20 4.22 -2.98
N MET A 87 -17.97 3.96 -2.56
CA MET A 87 -17.69 3.00 -1.48
C MET A 87 -18.36 3.44 -0.18
N MET A 88 -18.27 4.71 0.18
CA MET A 88 -18.82 5.24 1.42
C MET A 88 -20.36 5.34 1.38
N GLU A 89 -20.96 5.59 0.23
CA GLU A 89 -22.41 5.54 0.06
C GLU A 89 -22.95 4.12 0.23
N ARG A 90 -22.27 3.13 -0.31
CA ARG A 90 -22.68 1.70 -0.22
C ARG A 90 -22.39 1.10 1.16
N PHE A 91 -21.31 1.50 1.80
CA PHE A 91 -20.82 0.95 3.06
C PHE A 91 -20.43 2.04 4.05
N PRO A 92 -21.40 2.77 4.63
CA PRO A 92 -21.14 3.88 5.55
C PRO A 92 -20.52 3.45 6.89
N ASP A 93 -20.38 2.15 7.11
CA ASP A 93 -19.73 1.54 8.27
C ASP A 93 -18.20 1.39 8.10
N ILE A 94 -17.64 1.66 6.91
CA ILE A 94 -16.20 1.55 6.68
C ILE A 94 -15.44 2.52 7.58
N GLU A 95 -14.43 1.99 8.27
CA GLU A 95 -13.52 2.71 9.15
C GLU A 95 -12.13 2.86 8.52
N LEU A 96 -11.73 1.89 7.69
CA LEU A 96 -10.42 1.84 7.04
C LEU A 96 -10.57 1.54 5.56
N LEU A 97 -10.08 2.44 4.72
CA LEU A 97 -10.09 2.30 3.26
C LEU A 97 -8.65 2.25 2.73
N PHE A 98 -8.28 1.14 2.11
CA PHE A 98 -7.03 1.03 1.37
C PHE A 98 -7.22 1.45 -0.08
N ILE A 99 -6.27 2.24 -0.60
CA ILE A 99 -6.23 2.67 -2.01
C ILE A 99 -4.90 2.22 -2.60
N GLU A 100 -4.96 1.24 -3.50
CA GLU A 100 -3.80 0.68 -4.18
C GLU A 100 -3.48 1.46 -5.46
N SER A 101 -2.21 1.79 -5.67
CA SER A 101 -1.75 2.38 -6.93
C SER A 101 -1.56 1.32 -8.03
N GLY A 102 -1.62 1.74 -9.28
CA GLY A 102 -1.51 0.88 -10.46
C GLY A 102 -0.08 0.54 -10.88
N GLY A 103 0.83 0.29 -9.94
CA GLY A 103 2.22 -0.08 -10.28
C GLY A 103 3.06 1.12 -10.70
N ASP A 104 3.68 1.76 -9.74
CA ASP A 104 4.36 3.04 -9.88
C ASP A 104 5.87 2.92 -9.95
N ASN A 105 6.50 3.95 -10.46
CA ASN A 105 7.93 4.17 -10.27
C ASN A 105 8.20 4.83 -8.89
N LEU A 106 9.47 5.03 -8.55
CA LEU A 106 9.89 5.61 -7.26
C LEU A 106 9.45 7.07 -7.06
N SER A 107 8.92 7.73 -8.09
CA SER A 107 8.46 9.13 -8.02
C SER A 107 6.97 9.27 -7.71
N ALA A 108 6.20 8.20 -7.76
CA ALA A 108 4.76 8.24 -7.52
C ALA A 108 4.44 8.58 -6.06
N THR A 109 3.47 9.46 -5.89
CA THR A 109 2.90 9.84 -4.59
C THR A 109 1.40 10.06 -4.75
N PHE A 110 0.64 9.82 -3.70
CA PHE A 110 -0.79 10.12 -3.67
C PHE A 110 -1.06 11.62 -3.51
N SER A 111 -2.20 12.08 -4.04
CA SER A 111 -2.76 13.37 -3.67
C SER A 111 -3.11 13.40 -2.19
N PRO A 112 -2.80 14.50 -1.45
CA PRO A 112 -3.23 14.66 -0.05
C PRO A 112 -4.75 14.66 0.15
N GLU A 113 -5.53 14.92 -0.90
CA GLU A 113 -7.00 14.86 -0.86
C GLU A 113 -7.49 13.42 -0.88
N LEU A 114 -6.72 12.53 -1.51
CA LEU A 114 -7.10 11.14 -1.71
C LEU A 114 -6.79 10.25 -0.51
N VAL A 115 -5.70 10.51 0.22
CA VAL A 115 -5.26 9.64 1.32
C VAL A 115 -4.78 10.45 2.53
N ASP A 116 -4.94 9.86 3.72
CA ASP A 116 -4.52 10.44 5.00
C ASP A 116 -3.11 9.98 5.39
N ALA A 117 -2.70 8.79 4.91
CA ALA A 117 -1.37 8.24 5.10
C ALA A 117 -0.93 7.41 3.90
N THR A 118 0.39 7.28 3.72
CA THR A 118 0.99 6.57 2.58
C THR A 118 1.95 5.48 3.02
N ILE A 119 1.77 4.28 2.48
CA ILE A 119 2.72 3.17 2.56
C ILE A 119 3.33 2.98 1.17
N PHE A 120 4.66 3.02 1.07
CA PHE A 120 5.36 2.72 -0.17
C PHE A 120 6.06 1.37 -0.07
N VAL A 121 5.81 0.48 -1.02
CA VAL A 121 6.33 -0.89 -1.01
C VAL A 121 7.38 -1.05 -2.10
N ILE A 122 8.58 -1.45 -1.71
CA ILE A 122 9.65 -1.92 -2.59
C ILE A 122 10.01 -3.35 -2.22
N ASP A 123 10.80 -4.04 -3.02
CA ASP A 123 11.28 -5.37 -2.68
C ASP A 123 12.78 -5.56 -2.96
N VAL A 124 13.36 -6.60 -2.35
CA VAL A 124 14.79 -6.88 -2.46
C VAL A 124 15.21 -7.32 -3.87
N ALA A 125 14.29 -7.86 -4.69
CA ALA A 125 14.60 -8.31 -6.05
C ALA A 125 14.83 -7.15 -7.01
N GLU A 126 14.37 -5.94 -6.67
CA GLU A 126 14.68 -4.72 -7.40
C GLU A 126 16.16 -4.26 -7.20
N GLY A 127 16.86 -4.90 -6.26
CA GLY A 127 18.26 -4.65 -5.90
C GLY A 127 18.43 -3.79 -4.65
N ASP A 128 19.52 -4.04 -3.91
CA ASP A 128 19.81 -3.37 -2.63
C ASP A 128 20.08 -1.86 -2.73
N LYS A 129 20.24 -1.37 -3.95
CA LYS A 129 20.51 0.05 -4.22
C LYS A 129 19.24 0.90 -4.35
N ILE A 130 18.05 0.27 -4.35
CA ILE A 130 16.79 1.01 -4.52
C ILE A 130 16.60 2.10 -3.46
N PRO A 131 16.81 1.88 -2.15
CA PRO A 131 16.62 2.94 -1.17
C PRO A 131 17.48 4.19 -1.46
N ARG A 132 18.75 4.01 -1.87
CA ARG A 132 19.65 5.14 -2.16
C ARG A 132 19.32 5.89 -3.45
N LYS A 133 18.60 5.28 -4.40
CA LYS A 133 18.11 5.99 -5.58
C LYS A 133 17.13 7.08 -5.20
N GLY A 134 16.47 6.92 -4.07
CA GLY A 134 15.52 7.89 -3.54
C GLY A 134 14.28 7.98 -4.40
N GLY A 135 13.73 9.18 -4.50
CA GLY A 135 12.43 9.46 -5.08
C GLY A 135 11.38 9.69 -4.00
N PRO A 136 10.31 10.44 -4.32
CA PRO A 136 9.29 10.80 -3.34
C PRO A 136 8.63 9.62 -2.65
N GLY A 137 8.41 8.51 -3.35
CA GLY A 137 7.85 7.29 -2.76
C GLY A 137 8.71 6.77 -1.60
N ILE A 138 10.04 6.75 -1.77
CA ILE A 138 10.96 6.30 -0.73
C ILE A 138 11.13 7.36 0.37
N THR A 139 11.30 8.62 -0.01
CA THR A 139 11.73 9.67 0.94
C THR A 139 10.58 10.34 1.69
N ARG A 140 9.35 10.31 1.15
CA ARG A 140 8.21 11.07 1.68
C ARG A 140 7.06 10.22 2.19
N SER A 141 6.96 8.95 1.80
CA SER A 141 5.93 8.04 2.36
C SER A 141 6.00 7.99 3.88
N ASP A 142 4.87 7.84 4.54
CA ASP A 142 4.80 7.76 5.99
C ASP A 142 5.46 6.48 6.50
N LEU A 143 5.25 5.36 5.79
CA LEU A 143 5.96 4.11 6.00
C LEU A 143 6.55 3.59 4.69
N LEU A 144 7.83 3.16 4.71
CA LEU A 144 8.42 2.37 3.64
C LEU A 144 8.44 0.90 4.04
N VAL A 145 7.87 0.03 3.21
CA VAL A 145 7.94 -1.43 3.37
C VAL A 145 8.95 -1.99 2.37
N ILE A 146 9.93 -2.74 2.87
CA ILE A 146 10.94 -3.45 2.08
C ILE A 146 10.60 -4.94 2.15
N ASN A 147 9.97 -5.43 1.10
CA ASN A 147 9.36 -6.78 1.05
C ASN A 147 10.30 -7.84 0.49
N LYS A 148 9.89 -9.10 0.60
CA LYS A 148 10.54 -10.30 0.07
C LYS A 148 11.94 -10.52 0.61
N ILE A 149 12.18 -10.20 1.89
CA ILE A 149 13.51 -10.31 2.51
C ILE A 149 14.07 -11.74 2.47
N ASP A 150 13.20 -12.74 2.40
CA ASP A 150 13.55 -14.15 2.19
C ASP A 150 14.29 -14.40 0.86
N LEU A 151 14.05 -13.56 -0.14
CA LEU A 151 14.73 -13.66 -1.44
C LEU A 151 16.12 -12.99 -1.46
N ALA A 152 16.47 -12.19 -0.46
CA ALA A 152 17.72 -11.42 -0.46
C ALA A 152 18.98 -12.26 -0.77
N PRO A 153 19.18 -13.47 -0.20
CA PRO A 153 20.33 -14.31 -0.51
C PRO A 153 20.36 -14.80 -1.97
N TYR A 154 19.17 -14.97 -2.58
CA TYR A 154 19.05 -15.52 -3.93
C TYR A 154 19.24 -14.47 -5.02
N VAL A 155 18.95 -13.22 -4.71
CA VAL A 155 19.09 -12.09 -5.66
C VAL A 155 20.35 -11.27 -5.41
N GLY A 156 21.18 -11.67 -4.44
CA GLY A 156 22.42 -10.98 -4.09
C GLY A 156 22.18 -9.60 -3.47
N ALA A 157 21.04 -9.38 -2.83
CA ALA A 157 20.74 -8.14 -2.15
C ALA A 157 21.22 -8.17 -0.69
N SER A 158 21.83 -7.06 -0.23
CA SER A 158 22.25 -6.90 1.15
C SER A 158 21.21 -6.09 1.93
N LEU A 159 20.58 -6.73 2.93
CA LEU A 159 19.64 -6.05 3.83
C LEU A 159 20.32 -4.95 4.64
N GLU A 160 21.60 -5.12 5.02
CA GLU A 160 22.38 -4.10 5.74
C GLU A 160 22.58 -2.84 4.88
N VAL A 161 22.82 -3.02 3.58
CA VAL A 161 22.93 -1.89 2.63
C VAL A 161 21.58 -1.19 2.52
N MET A 162 20.49 -1.93 2.36
CA MET A 162 19.15 -1.36 2.27
C MET A 162 18.74 -0.63 3.55
N GLU A 163 19.07 -1.17 4.72
CA GLU A 163 18.83 -0.53 6.01
C GLU A 163 19.58 0.80 6.15
N ARG A 164 20.90 0.78 5.90
CA ARG A 164 21.75 1.98 5.95
C ARG A 164 21.25 3.06 5.00
N ASP A 165 20.95 2.67 3.76
CA ASP A 165 20.53 3.61 2.74
C ASP A 165 19.10 4.15 3.01
N SER A 166 18.21 3.32 3.55
CA SER A 166 16.88 3.76 4.01
C SER A 166 16.98 4.78 5.15
N LYS A 167 17.79 4.52 6.16
CA LYS A 167 18.04 5.48 7.25
C LYS A 167 18.57 6.81 6.71
N LYS A 168 19.53 6.75 5.79
CA LYS A 168 20.11 7.96 5.17
C LYS A 168 19.08 8.77 4.39
N MET A 169 18.22 8.11 3.62
CA MET A 169 17.28 8.78 2.71
C MET A 169 15.99 9.24 3.39
N ARG A 170 15.61 8.58 4.48
CA ARG A 170 14.35 8.82 5.17
C ARG A 170 14.49 9.64 6.46
N GLY A 171 15.71 9.74 7.02
CA GLY A 171 15.92 10.34 8.34
C GLY A 171 15.13 9.57 9.39
N ASP A 172 14.26 10.27 10.15
CA ASP A 172 13.43 9.69 11.21
C ASP A 172 12.17 8.97 10.72
N ARG A 173 11.89 8.99 9.41
CA ARG A 173 10.70 8.31 8.88
C ARG A 173 10.87 6.79 8.94
N PRO A 174 9.88 6.06 9.44
CA PRO A 174 9.99 4.62 9.65
C PRO A 174 10.06 3.82 8.34
N PHE A 175 10.76 2.70 8.39
CA PHE A 175 10.70 1.65 7.37
C PHE A 175 10.66 0.28 8.04
N GLN A 176 10.10 -0.70 7.34
CA GLN A 176 9.91 -2.06 7.85
C GLN A 176 10.32 -3.11 6.80
N PHE A 177 11.21 -3.99 7.19
CA PHE A 177 11.51 -5.21 6.43
C PHE A 177 10.41 -6.25 6.64
N THR A 178 9.93 -6.86 5.53
CA THR A 178 8.87 -7.86 5.57
C THR A 178 9.13 -9.03 4.61
N ASN A 179 8.59 -10.18 4.96
CA ASN A 179 8.23 -11.23 4.01
C ASN A 179 6.72 -11.44 4.12
N ILE A 180 5.97 -10.70 3.31
CA ILE A 180 4.49 -10.70 3.37
C ILE A 180 3.94 -12.10 3.11
N ARG A 181 4.50 -12.84 2.16
CA ARG A 181 4.07 -14.19 1.82
C ARG A 181 4.26 -15.17 2.98
N GLY A 182 5.34 -15.01 3.73
CA GLY A 182 5.67 -15.79 4.93
C GLY A 182 5.09 -15.22 6.23
N ASP A 183 4.28 -14.17 6.14
CA ASP A 183 3.70 -13.43 7.29
C ASP A 183 4.75 -12.85 8.25
N GLU A 184 5.99 -12.69 7.80
CA GLU A 184 7.07 -12.17 8.63
C GLU A 184 7.01 -10.65 8.72
N ASN A 185 6.94 -10.13 9.94
CA ASN A 185 6.89 -8.71 10.28
C ASN A 185 5.65 -7.94 9.74
N VAL A 186 4.62 -8.61 9.22
CA VAL A 186 3.37 -7.95 8.83
C VAL A 186 2.68 -7.33 10.05
N ASP A 187 2.75 -7.99 11.21
CA ASP A 187 2.21 -7.45 12.47
C ASP A 187 2.80 -6.10 12.85
N LYS A 188 4.08 -5.84 12.54
CA LYS A 188 4.70 -4.53 12.77
C LYS A 188 4.11 -3.43 11.88
N VAL A 189 3.66 -3.78 10.67
CA VAL A 189 2.94 -2.85 9.80
C VAL A 189 1.54 -2.57 10.38
N VAL A 190 0.85 -3.59 10.87
CA VAL A 190 -0.44 -3.43 11.57
C VAL A 190 -0.30 -2.53 12.80
N GLU A 191 0.71 -2.77 13.64
CA GLU A 191 0.99 -1.94 14.81
C GLU A 191 1.28 -0.48 14.43
N TRP A 192 2.04 -0.27 13.34
CA TRP A 192 2.30 1.06 12.83
C TRP A 192 1.02 1.77 12.40
N ILE A 193 0.13 1.09 11.66
CA ILE A 193 -1.17 1.64 11.25
C ILE A 193 -2.00 2.00 12.48
N ARG A 194 -2.15 1.09 13.43
CA ARG A 194 -2.93 1.32 14.65
C ARG A 194 -2.44 2.54 15.43
N LYS A 195 -1.14 2.63 15.64
CA LYS A 195 -0.53 3.69 16.43
C LYS A 195 -0.49 5.04 15.72
N ASN A 196 -0.10 5.07 14.44
CA ASN A 196 0.26 6.33 13.77
C ASN A 196 -0.85 6.86 12.86
N VAL A 197 -1.78 5.99 12.42
CA VAL A 197 -2.84 6.35 11.50
C VAL A 197 -4.19 6.32 12.19
N LEU A 198 -4.50 5.26 12.94
CA LEU A 198 -5.75 5.12 13.68
C LEU A 198 -5.67 5.73 15.09
N LEU A 199 -4.49 6.16 15.53
CA LEU A 199 -4.24 6.84 16.81
C LEU A 199 -4.74 6.05 18.03
N GLU A 200 -4.69 4.72 17.97
CA GLU A 200 -5.09 3.87 19.10
C GLU A 200 -4.19 4.10 20.32
N GLY A 201 -4.84 4.33 21.45
CA GLY A 201 -4.14 4.49 22.73
C GLY A 201 -3.64 5.91 23.04
N MET A 202 -4.08 6.92 22.27
CA MET A 202 -3.86 8.33 22.57
C MET A 202 -5.01 8.93 23.37
#